data_83e7fbcd800ffff5f504cd5209ef1052
#
_entry.id   83e7fbcd800ffff5f504cd5209ef1052
#
_cell.length_a   1.000
_cell.length_b   1.000
_cell.length_c   1.000
_cell.angle_alpha   90.00
_cell.angle_beta   90.00
_cell.angle_gamma   90.00
#
_symmetry.space_group_name_H-M   'P 1'
#
loop_
_entity.id
_entity.type
_entity.pdbx_description
1 polymer ?
#
loop_
_entity_poly.entity_id
_entity_poly.type
_entity_poly.pdbx_seq_one_letter_code
_entity_poly.pdbx_strand_id
1 'polypeptide(L)'
;RTANRFSAPMVLRVPGGFFKCGDPWHSMTNEVEFVHNPGWKVAVPSNAQDAVGLLRMSLRGNDPVLFFEHRAMLDDAWARRPWPGDTFVVDFGVATKTRTGEAITIVTWGAMVPRCEAAAEGTSADVIDLRTLNPWDREMVLESVRKTRRCLIVHEDLRTGGFGAEIAAVVADEAFLDLDAPVARVTMPDIPSPHHPQLLEWAVPSVARIRAEIDRLVGF
;
A
#
# COMPACT_ATOMS: atom_id res chain seq x y z
N ARG A 1 5.10 -18.71 22.35
CA ARG A 1 5.22 -19.80 23.36
C ARG A 1 6.64 -20.35 23.51
N THR A 2 7.55 -20.04 22.58
CA THR A 2 8.92 -20.58 22.58
C THR A 2 9.94 -19.60 23.16
N ALA A 3 9.55 -18.40 23.59
CA ALA A 3 10.44 -17.36 24.07
C ALA A 3 11.62 -17.11 23.09
N ASN A 4 11.32 -17.00 21.80
CA ASN A 4 12.27 -16.82 20.69
C ASN A 4 13.31 -17.96 20.52
N ARG A 5 13.03 -19.15 21.01
CA ARG A 5 13.90 -20.33 20.80
C ARG A 5 13.77 -20.94 19.40
N PHE A 6 12.67 -20.67 18.72
CA PHE A 6 12.43 -21.11 17.34
C PHE A 6 12.14 -19.92 16.44
N SER A 7 12.62 -19.99 15.23
CA SER A 7 12.37 -19.04 14.14
C SER A 7 11.80 -19.78 12.93
N ALA A 8 11.20 -19.03 12.01
CA ALA A 8 10.69 -19.55 10.75
C ALA A 8 11.21 -18.69 9.59
N PRO A 9 12.52 -18.80 9.26
CA PRO A 9 13.16 -17.99 8.22
C PRO A 9 12.71 -18.48 6.84
N MET A 10 11.53 -18.06 6.43
CA MET A 10 10.97 -18.37 5.11
C MET A 10 10.45 -17.11 4.43
N VAL A 11 10.57 -17.08 3.11
CA VAL A 11 9.98 -16.04 2.27
C VAL A 11 9.02 -16.70 1.30
N LEU A 12 7.74 -16.39 1.44
CA LEU A 12 6.70 -16.80 0.51
C LEU A 12 6.48 -15.67 -0.50
N ARG A 13 6.90 -15.89 -1.74
CA ARG A 13 6.61 -14.99 -2.86
C ARG A 13 5.23 -15.31 -3.40
N VAL A 14 4.34 -14.33 -3.39
CA VAL A 14 2.94 -14.50 -3.77
C VAL A 14 2.61 -13.55 -4.92
N PRO A 15 2.24 -14.08 -6.10
CA PRO A 15 1.70 -13.24 -7.15
C PRO A 15 0.31 -12.76 -6.73
N GLY A 16 0.06 -11.46 -6.81
CA GLY A 16 -1.22 -10.84 -6.44
C GLY A 16 -1.59 -9.67 -7.34
N GLY A 17 -2.73 -9.07 -7.05
CA GLY A 17 -3.20 -7.89 -7.73
C GLY A 17 -3.87 -8.12 -9.08
N PHE A 18 -4.60 -7.12 -9.56
CA PHE A 18 -5.30 -7.19 -10.84
C PHE A 18 -4.32 -7.32 -12.02
N PHE A 19 -4.60 -8.25 -12.93
CA PHE A 19 -3.79 -8.44 -14.15
C PHE A 19 -4.58 -9.22 -15.21
N LYS A 20 -4.78 -8.63 -16.36
CA LYS A 20 -5.37 -9.25 -17.56
C LYS A 20 -6.62 -10.12 -17.30
N CYS A 21 -7.40 -9.78 -16.29
CA CYS A 21 -8.61 -10.51 -15.90
C CYS A 21 -8.37 -12.02 -15.72
N GLY A 22 -7.42 -12.34 -14.82
CA GLY A 22 -7.04 -13.72 -14.55
C GLY A 22 -8.06 -14.57 -13.82
N ASP A 23 -9.29 -14.13 -13.66
CA ASP A 23 -10.41 -14.68 -12.90
C ASP A 23 -10.50 -14.14 -11.43
N PRO A 24 -11.60 -14.46 -10.71
CA PRO A 24 -11.80 -13.97 -9.34
C PRO A 24 -10.70 -14.38 -8.34
N TRP A 25 -10.01 -15.49 -8.58
CA TRP A 25 -8.99 -16.01 -7.65
C TRP A 25 -7.56 -15.55 -7.99
N HIS A 26 -7.31 -15.04 -9.21
CA HIS A 26 -5.98 -14.63 -9.66
C HIS A 26 -5.79 -13.10 -9.74
N SER A 27 -6.82 -12.33 -9.39
CA SER A 27 -6.81 -10.86 -9.45
C SER A 27 -7.03 -10.20 -8.09
N MET A 28 -7.00 -10.97 -7.01
CA MET A 28 -7.18 -10.44 -5.66
C MET A 28 -5.84 -10.08 -5.02
N THR A 29 -5.90 -9.13 -4.10
CA THR A 29 -4.88 -8.91 -3.09
C THR A 29 -5.42 -9.43 -1.76
N ASN A 30 -4.69 -10.28 -1.08
CA ASN A 30 -5.12 -10.91 0.17
C ASN A 30 -4.11 -10.60 1.29
N GLU A 31 -3.45 -9.48 1.22
CA GLU A 31 -2.41 -9.09 2.17
C GLU A 31 -2.95 -9.02 3.60
N VAL A 32 -4.20 -8.60 3.78
CA VAL A 32 -4.81 -8.45 5.10
C VAL A 32 -4.94 -9.78 5.84
N GLU A 33 -5.16 -10.89 5.15
CA GLU A 33 -5.25 -12.22 5.77
C GLU A 33 -3.96 -12.58 6.51
N PHE A 34 -2.83 -12.13 6.01
CA PHE A 34 -1.51 -12.37 6.60
C PHE A 34 -1.11 -11.30 7.62
N VAL A 35 -1.49 -10.06 7.39
CA VAL A 35 -1.32 -8.99 8.38
C VAL A 35 -2.04 -9.32 9.69
N HIS A 36 -3.22 -9.94 9.61
CA HIS A 36 -4.00 -10.35 10.77
C HIS A 36 -3.29 -11.43 11.63
N ASN A 37 -2.30 -12.12 11.09
CA ASN A 37 -1.59 -13.18 11.81
C ASN A 37 -0.29 -12.66 12.45
N PRO A 38 -0.22 -12.51 13.79
CA PRO A 38 0.97 -12.01 14.47
C PRO A 38 2.20 -12.87 14.18
N GLY A 39 3.32 -12.22 13.87
CA GLY A 39 4.60 -12.87 13.59
C GLY A 39 4.94 -12.96 12.10
N TRP A 40 3.99 -12.75 11.20
CA TRP A 40 4.27 -12.58 9.78
C TRP A 40 4.72 -11.15 9.47
N LYS A 41 5.68 -11.02 8.58
CA LYS A 41 5.99 -9.75 7.91
C LYS A 41 5.37 -9.74 6.53
N VAL A 42 4.86 -8.59 6.11
CA VAL A 42 4.17 -8.46 4.81
C VAL A 42 4.79 -7.32 4.03
N ALA A 43 5.37 -7.63 2.87
CA ALA A 43 5.96 -6.69 1.94
C ALA A 43 5.13 -6.59 0.65
N VAL A 44 4.90 -5.36 0.18
CA VAL A 44 4.14 -5.06 -1.05
C VAL A 44 4.88 -3.94 -1.81
N PRO A 45 6.04 -4.23 -2.41
CA PRO A 45 6.81 -3.22 -3.13
C PRO A 45 6.06 -2.67 -4.34
N SER A 46 6.25 -1.39 -4.62
CA SER A 46 5.67 -0.70 -5.79
C SER A 46 6.62 -0.62 -6.99
N ASN A 47 7.92 -0.85 -6.79
CA ASN A 47 8.93 -0.70 -7.83
C ASN A 47 10.09 -1.68 -7.65
N ALA A 48 10.92 -1.82 -8.69
CA ALA A 48 12.01 -2.79 -8.73
C ALA A 48 13.10 -2.55 -7.68
N GLN A 49 13.40 -1.30 -7.34
CA GLN A 49 14.42 -0.98 -6.34
C GLN A 49 13.97 -1.42 -4.94
N ASP A 50 12.73 -1.08 -4.56
CA ASP A 50 12.15 -1.49 -3.28
C ASP A 50 11.98 -3.01 -3.21
N ALA A 51 11.59 -3.65 -4.33
CA ALA A 51 11.50 -5.11 -4.41
C ALA A 51 12.86 -5.77 -4.11
N VAL A 52 13.95 -5.28 -4.69
CA VAL A 52 15.31 -5.79 -4.42
C VAL A 52 15.68 -5.57 -2.95
N GLY A 53 15.47 -4.36 -2.42
CA GLY A 53 15.84 -4.00 -1.05
C GLY A 53 15.08 -4.82 0.00
N LEU A 54 13.76 -4.92 -0.15
CA LEU A 54 12.89 -5.68 0.74
C LEU A 54 13.14 -7.20 0.65
N LEU A 55 13.36 -7.75 -0.55
CA LEU A 55 13.64 -9.17 -0.70
C LEU A 55 14.96 -9.55 -0.03
N ARG A 56 16.00 -8.73 -0.17
CA ARG A 56 17.27 -8.93 0.53
C ARG A 56 17.12 -8.89 2.05
N MET A 57 16.32 -7.94 2.56
CA MET A 57 16.03 -7.85 4.00
C MET A 57 15.21 -9.06 4.46
N SER A 58 14.24 -9.51 3.66
CA SER A 58 13.44 -10.70 3.94
C SER A 58 14.30 -11.96 4.11
N LEU A 59 15.27 -12.15 3.21
CA LEU A 59 16.17 -13.32 3.22
C LEU A 59 17.21 -13.30 4.35
N ARG A 60 17.43 -12.14 4.98
CA ARG A 60 18.36 -12.00 6.12
C ARG A 60 17.66 -12.12 7.47
N GLY A 61 16.32 -12.11 7.49
CA GLY A 61 15.51 -12.16 8.69
C GLY A 61 15.27 -13.59 9.19
N ASN A 62 14.78 -13.68 10.41
CA ASN A 62 14.39 -14.95 11.05
C ASN A 62 12.88 -15.15 11.15
N ASP A 63 12.11 -14.16 10.73
CA ASP A 63 10.64 -14.20 10.74
C ASP A 63 10.10 -14.64 9.39
N PRO A 64 8.93 -15.27 9.34
CA PRO A 64 8.28 -15.59 8.08
C PRO A 64 7.83 -14.31 7.37
N VAL A 65 8.12 -14.21 6.08
CA VAL A 65 7.77 -13.07 5.25
C VAL A 65 6.84 -13.50 4.14
N LEU A 66 5.74 -12.75 3.97
CA LEU A 66 4.95 -12.77 2.77
C LEU A 66 5.39 -11.62 1.87
N PHE A 67 5.82 -11.95 0.67
CA PHE A 67 6.33 -10.99 -0.31
C PHE A 67 5.39 -10.97 -1.51
N PHE A 68 4.56 -9.94 -1.60
CA PHE A 68 3.62 -9.77 -2.70
C PHE A 68 4.33 -9.23 -3.93
N GLU A 69 4.10 -9.88 -5.07
CA GLU A 69 4.56 -9.46 -6.38
C GLU A 69 3.34 -9.12 -7.24
N HIS A 70 3.08 -7.82 -7.37
CA HIS A 70 1.94 -7.37 -8.14
C HIS A 70 2.14 -7.65 -9.63
N ARG A 71 1.30 -8.51 -10.19
CA ARG A 71 1.49 -9.05 -11.54
C ARG A 71 1.51 -8.00 -12.65
N ALA A 72 0.68 -6.95 -12.55
CA ALA A 72 0.67 -5.88 -13.54
C ALA A 72 1.96 -5.06 -13.52
N MET A 73 2.66 -4.99 -12.38
CA MET A 73 3.87 -4.18 -12.23
C MET A 73 5.14 -4.85 -12.72
N LEU A 74 5.13 -6.17 -12.94
CA LEU A 74 6.32 -6.90 -13.41
C LEU A 74 6.84 -6.38 -14.76
N ASP A 75 5.94 -5.94 -15.64
CA ASP A 75 6.27 -5.42 -16.97
C ASP A 75 6.05 -3.89 -17.08
N ASP A 76 5.55 -3.24 -16.01
CA ASP A 76 5.25 -1.81 -16.03
C ASP A 76 6.52 -0.97 -16.10
N ALA A 77 6.55 -0.06 -17.08
CA ALA A 77 7.67 0.89 -17.24
C ALA A 77 7.84 1.80 -16.02
N TRP A 78 6.76 2.19 -15.37
CA TRP A 78 6.80 3.00 -14.14
C TRP A 78 7.53 2.30 -13.00
N ALA A 79 7.39 0.98 -12.88
CA ALA A 79 8.02 0.19 -11.82
C ALA A 79 9.53 0.00 -12.00
N ARG A 80 10.07 0.26 -13.19
CA ARG A 80 11.49 0.11 -13.47
C ARG A 80 12.32 1.15 -12.72
N ARG A 81 13.44 0.72 -12.18
CA ARG A 81 14.41 1.58 -11.51
C ARG A 81 15.82 1.12 -11.90
N PRO A 82 16.82 2.02 -11.87
CA PRO A 82 18.21 1.63 -11.98
C PRO A 82 18.60 0.61 -10.90
N TRP A 83 19.58 -0.25 -11.20
CA TRP A 83 20.11 -1.17 -10.21
C TRP A 83 20.66 -0.43 -8.99
N PRO A 84 20.19 -0.70 -7.76
CA PRO A 84 20.57 0.09 -6.59
C PRO A 84 21.91 -0.31 -5.97
N GLY A 85 22.64 -1.25 -6.58
CA GLY A 85 23.87 -1.83 -6.04
C GLY A 85 23.63 -3.08 -5.18
N ASP A 86 24.71 -3.80 -4.89
CA ASP A 86 24.65 -5.14 -4.27
C ASP A 86 24.35 -5.09 -2.77
N THR A 87 24.59 -3.99 -2.11
CA THR A 87 24.41 -3.82 -0.65
C THR A 87 23.10 -3.15 -0.28
N PHE A 88 22.35 -2.61 -1.25
CA PHE A 88 21.11 -1.90 -1.00
C PHE A 88 20.06 -2.79 -0.34
N VAL A 89 19.47 -2.31 0.73
CA VAL A 89 18.37 -2.95 1.48
C VAL A 89 17.32 -1.91 1.83
N VAL A 90 16.11 -2.37 2.10
CA VAL A 90 15.00 -1.58 2.64
C VAL A 90 14.49 -2.31 3.88
N ASP A 91 14.43 -1.59 4.99
CA ASP A 91 13.93 -2.14 6.25
C ASP A 91 12.40 -2.24 6.24
N PHE A 92 11.88 -3.24 6.95
CA PHE A 92 10.44 -3.35 7.22
C PHE A 92 9.99 -2.25 8.17
N GLY A 93 8.80 -1.70 7.92
CA GLY A 93 8.25 -0.61 8.73
C GLY A 93 8.80 0.77 8.36
N VAL A 94 9.47 0.90 7.22
CA VAL A 94 9.98 2.18 6.70
C VAL A 94 9.29 2.49 5.38
N ALA A 95 8.39 3.46 5.38
CA ALA A 95 7.72 3.98 4.19
C ALA A 95 8.60 4.95 3.40
N THR A 96 8.10 5.42 2.28
CA THR A 96 8.74 6.51 1.52
C THR A 96 7.70 7.49 1.01
N LYS A 97 8.04 8.78 1.01
CA LYS A 97 7.24 9.80 0.33
C LYS A 97 7.66 9.86 -1.11
N THR A 98 6.76 9.55 -2.02
CA THR A 98 6.99 9.67 -3.47
C THR A 98 6.65 11.07 -3.99
N ARG A 99 5.80 11.80 -3.24
CA ARG A 99 5.51 13.23 -3.44
C ARG A 99 5.42 13.92 -2.09
N THR A 100 5.79 15.20 -2.05
CA THR A 100 5.67 16.05 -0.87
C THR A 100 4.71 17.19 -1.13
N GLY A 101 3.80 17.44 -0.20
CA GLY A 101 2.80 18.51 -0.24
C GLY A 101 2.26 18.87 1.14
N GLU A 102 1.32 19.81 1.20
CA GLU A 102 0.83 20.39 2.45
C GLU A 102 -0.70 20.27 2.61
N ALA A 103 -1.43 19.90 1.57
CA ALA A 103 -2.89 19.96 1.58
C ALA A 103 -3.59 18.67 1.99
N ILE A 104 -2.98 17.51 1.69
CA ILE A 104 -3.56 16.19 1.95
C ILE A 104 -2.47 15.12 2.01
N THR A 105 -2.64 14.15 2.89
CA THR A 105 -1.83 12.90 2.92
C THR A 105 -2.58 11.80 2.19
N ILE A 106 -1.91 11.16 1.22
CA ILE A 106 -2.39 9.97 0.51
C ILE A 106 -1.52 8.79 0.94
N VAL A 107 -2.12 7.81 1.58
CA VAL A 107 -1.44 6.57 2.01
C VAL A 107 -1.79 5.45 1.05
N THR A 108 -0.77 4.79 0.52
CA THR A 108 -0.97 3.76 -0.50
C THR A 108 0.18 2.76 -0.55
N TRP A 109 0.08 1.72 -1.37
CA TRP A 109 1.13 0.72 -1.60
C TRP A 109 0.94 -0.01 -2.93
N GLY A 110 1.97 -0.72 -3.37
CA GLY A 110 1.92 -1.56 -4.56
C GLY A 110 1.51 -0.79 -5.82
N ALA A 111 0.62 -1.38 -6.62
CA ALA A 111 0.20 -0.80 -7.90
C ALA A 111 -0.65 0.48 -7.78
N MET A 112 -1.11 0.82 -6.58
CA MET A 112 -1.86 2.06 -6.40
C MET A 112 -0.95 3.29 -6.29
N VAL A 113 0.34 3.12 -6.03
CA VAL A 113 1.31 4.24 -5.96
C VAL A 113 1.32 5.09 -7.23
N PRO A 114 1.57 4.53 -8.45
CA PRO A 114 1.53 5.35 -9.67
C PRO A 114 0.18 5.99 -9.95
N ARG A 115 -0.93 5.33 -9.59
CA ARG A 115 -2.26 5.92 -9.75
C ARG A 115 -2.49 7.10 -8.80
N CYS A 116 -2.00 7.01 -7.57
CA CYS A 116 -2.05 8.10 -6.60
C CYS A 116 -1.16 9.28 -7.04
N GLU A 117 0.04 9.02 -7.54
CA GLU A 117 0.91 10.07 -8.08
C GLU A 117 0.26 10.82 -9.25
N ALA A 118 -0.32 10.07 -10.20
CA ALA A 118 -1.04 10.67 -11.33
C ALA A 118 -2.28 11.47 -10.88
N ALA A 119 -3.05 10.95 -9.92
CA ALA A 119 -4.20 11.66 -9.37
C ALA A 119 -3.80 12.93 -8.59
N ALA A 120 -2.61 12.92 -7.99
CA ALA A 120 -2.08 14.05 -7.21
C ALA A 120 -1.41 15.15 -8.08
N GLU A 121 -1.32 14.96 -9.40
CA GLU A 121 -0.76 16.00 -10.28
C GLU A 121 -1.51 17.32 -10.15
N GLY A 122 -0.76 18.42 -9.99
CA GLY A 122 -1.31 19.76 -9.79
C GLY A 122 -1.93 19.98 -8.41
N THR A 123 -1.76 19.05 -7.45
CA THR A 123 -2.18 19.21 -6.05
C THR A 123 -0.98 19.30 -5.13
N SER A 124 -1.19 19.82 -3.90
CA SER A 124 -0.18 19.84 -2.84
C SER A 124 -0.37 18.61 -1.93
N ALA A 125 -0.14 17.43 -2.47
CA ALA A 125 -0.32 16.17 -1.73
C ALA A 125 1.01 15.54 -1.30
N ASP A 126 1.08 15.09 -0.03
CA ASP A 126 2.00 14.03 0.38
C ASP A 126 1.49 12.70 -0.17
N VAL A 127 2.29 11.96 -0.91
CA VAL A 127 1.98 10.58 -1.30
C VAL A 127 2.98 9.65 -0.62
N ILE A 128 2.47 8.78 0.24
CA ILE A 128 3.25 7.83 1.03
C ILE A 128 3.05 6.43 0.47
N ASP A 129 4.13 5.83 -0.02
CA ASP A 129 4.20 4.40 -0.32
C ASP A 129 4.64 3.64 0.93
N LEU A 130 3.76 2.85 1.50
CA LEU A 130 4.05 2.08 2.72
C LEU A 130 5.10 1.01 2.50
N ARG A 131 5.20 0.41 1.33
CA ARG A 131 6.13 -0.67 0.96
C ARG A 131 5.95 -1.95 1.78
N THR A 132 5.62 -1.82 3.07
CA THR A 132 5.33 -2.94 4.00
C THR A 132 4.06 -2.66 4.80
N LEU A 133 3.29 -3.72 5.06
CA LEU A 133 2.02 -3.62 5.80
C LEU A 133 2.12 -4.22 7.21
N ASN A 134 3.08 -5.10 7.43
CA ASN A 134 3.37 -5.60 8.77
C ASN A 134 4.89 -5.84 8.93
N PRO A 135 5.58 -5.03 9.72
CA PRO A 135 5.11 -3.74 10.28
C PRO A 135 4.94 -2.68 9.17
N TRP A 136 4.10 -1.68 9.43
CA TRP A 136 3.97 -0.49 8.58
C TRP A 136 4.53 0.75 9.29
N ASP A 137 4.83 1.78 8.52
CA ASP A 137 5.39 3.05 9.02
C ASP A 137 4.29 3.97 9.54
N ARG A 138 3.84 3.69 10.76
CA ARG A 138 2.79 4.45 11.43
C ARG A 138 3.19 5.88 11.70
N GLU A 139 4.44 6.10 12.13
CA GLU A 139 4.91 7.43 12.50
C GLU A 139 4.93 8.38 11.29
N MET A 140 5.48 7.94 10.15
CA MET A 140 5.48 8.76 8.94
C MET A 140 4.06 9.15 8.50
N VAL A 141 3.11 8.22 8.61
CA VAL A 141 1.71 8.51 8.26
C VAL A 141 1.11 9.53 9.21
N LEU A 142 1.25 9.33 10.53
CA LEU A 142 0.69 10.25 11.52
C LEU A 142 1.33 11.64 11.45
N GLU A 143 2.65 11.73 11.29
CA GLU A 143 3.33 13.01 11.09
C GLU A 143 2.81 13.75 9.85
N SER A 144 2.65 13.04 8.74
CA SER A 144 2.12 13.60 7.51
C SER A 144 0.67 14.06 7.69
N VAL A 145 -0.18 13.25 8.33
CA VAL A 145 -1.58 13.61 8.59
C VAL A 145 -1.70 14.83 9.49
N ARG A 146 -0.91 14.91 10.57
CA ARG A 146 -0.89 16.09 11.46
C ARG A 146 -0.49 17.37 10.70
N LYS A 147 0.43 17.25 9.76
CA LYS A 147 0.85 18.37 8.88
C LYS A 147 -0.25 18.79 7.92
N THR A 148 -0.82 17.84 7.19
CA THR A 148 -1.74 18.10 6.09
C THR A 148 -3.21 18.22 6.53
N ARG A 149 -3.54 17.69 7.71
CA ARG A 149 -4.87 17.68 8.35
C ARG A 149 -5.96 16.94 7.59
N ARG A 150 -5.58 16.21 6.53
CA ARG A 150 -6.49 15.42 5.67
C ARG A 150 -5.84 14.10 5.30
N CYS A 151 -6.62 13.01 5.34
CA CYS A 151 -6.11 11.67 5.05
C CYS A 151 -6.99 10.94 4.04
N LEU A 152 -6.37 10.49 2.95
CA LEU A 152 -6.94 9.59 1.96
C LEU A 152 -6.12 8.30 1.93
N ILE A 153 -6.77 7.15 2.06
CA ILE A 153 -6.12 5.85 1.96
C ILE A 153 -6.59 5.17 0.68
N VAL A 154 -5.65 4.71 -0.14
CA VAL A 154 -5.96 4.10 -1.44
C VAL A 154 -5.31 2.74 -1.54
N HIS A 155 -6.12 1.70 -1.76
CA HIS A 155 -5.64 0.34 -1.99
C HIS A 155 -6.61 -0.46 -2.86
N GLU A 156 -6.12 -1.52 -3.47
CA GLU A 156 -6.91 -2.34 -4.39
C GLU A 156 -7.62 -3.52 -3.74
N ASP A 157 -7.43 -3.74 -2.44
CA ASP A 157 -8.20 -4.72 -1.69
C ASP A 157 -9.63 -4.22 -1.41
N LEU A 158 -10.49 -5.12 -0.91
CA LEU A 158 -11.87 -4.84 -0.60
C LEU A 158 -12.02 -3.73 0.45
N ARG A 159 -13.17 -3.06 0.42
CA ARG A 159 -13.48 -2.00 1.38
C ARG A 159 -13.64 -2.53 2.79
N THR A 160 -14.35 -3.66 2.94
CA THR A 160 -14.58 -4.31 4.23
C THR A 160 -13.41 -5.18 4.60
N GLY A 161 -12.81 -4.90 5.75
CA GLY A 161 -11.70 -5.68 6.30
C GLY A 161 -10.35 -5.44 5.65
N GLY A 162 -10.25 -4.74 4.50
CA GLY A 162 -8.95 -4.42 3.90
C GLY A 162 -8.08 -3.56 4.82
N PHE A 163 -6.75 -3.66 4.67
CA PHE A 163 -5.78 -3.04 5.60
C PHE A 163 -5.93 -1.53 5.77
N GLY A 164 -6.48 -0.84 4.76
CA GLY A 164 -6.81 0.58 4.87
C GLY A 164 -7.84 0.91 5.97
N ALA A 165 -8.60 -0.07 6.45
CA ALA A 165 -9.49 0.12 7.59
C ALA A 165 -8.71 0.25 8.92
N GLU A 166 -7.65 -0.52 9.09
CA GLU A 166 -6.74 -0.42 10.23
C GLU A 166 -6.02 0.93 10.25
N ILE A 167 -5.48 1.35 9.12
CA ILE A 167 -4.84 2.68 9.00
C ILE A 167 -5.84 3.79 9.35
N ALA A 168 -7.07 3.70 8.84
CA ALA A 168 -8.11 4.68 9.16
C ALA A 168 -8.47 4.71 10.64
N ALA A 169 -8.52 3.55 11.30
CA ALA A 169 -8.76 3.46 12.75
C ALA A 169 -7.63 4.12 13.55
N VAL A 170 -6.38 3.84 13.22
CA VAL A 170 -5.20 4.44 13.87
C VAL A 170 -5.18 5.97 13.68
N VAL A 171 -5.43 6.47 12.47
CA VAL A 171 -5.49 7.91 12.21
C VAL A 171 -6.65 8.57 12.98
N ALA A 172 -7.80 7.92 13.04
CA ALA A 172 -8.96 8.42 13.77
C ALA A 172 -8.75 8.41 15.30
N ASP A 173 -7.96 7.49 15.83
CA ASP A 173 -7.64 7.44 17.27
C ASP A 173 -6.55 8.45 17.65
N GLU A 174 -5.48 8.54 16.87
CA GLU A 174 -4.26 9.24 17.29
C GLU A 174 -4.05 10.62 16.67
N ALA A 175 -4.79 10.95 15.60
CA ALA A 175 -4.75 12.24 14.93
C ALA A 175 -6.13 12.90 14.81
N PHE A 176 -7.14 12.45 15.56
CA PHE A 176 -8.52 12.95 15.46
C PHE A 176 -8.61 14.48 15.60
N LEU A 177 -7.91 15.05 16.56
CA LEU A 177 -7.93 16.50 16.82
C LEU A 177 -7.15 17.32 15.78
N ASP A 178 -6.36 16.64 14.95
CA ASP A 178 -5.58 17.27 13.88
C ASP A 178 -6.31 17.25 12.52
N LEU A 179 -7.46 16.56 12.43
CA LEU A 179 -8.18 16.40 11.17
C LEU A 179 -9.15 17.55 10.89
N ASP A 180 -9.08 18.10 9.68
CA ASP A 180 -10.05 19.07 9.14
C ASP A 180 -11.15 18.40 8.29
N ALA A 181 -10.98 17.13 7.92
CA ALA A 181 -11.91 16.36 7.11
C ALA A 181 -12.01 14.91 7.60
N PRO A 182 -13.09 14.19 7.26
CA PRO A 182 -13.17 12.76 7.55
C PRO A 182 -12.04 11.98 6.87
N VAL A 183 -11.51 10.95 7.54
CA VAL A 183 -10.60 9.99 6.89
C VAL A 183 -11.36 9.24 5.80
N ALA A 184 -10.85 9.28 4.57
CA ALA A 184 -11.49 8.67 3.42
C ALA A 184 -10.70 7.47 2.89
N ARG A 185 -11.41 6.55 2.22
CA ARG A 185 -10.81 5.39 1.59
C ARG A 185 -11.35 5.21 0.17
N VAL A 186 -10.46 5.07 -0.81
CA VAL A 186 -10.76 4.64 -2.17
C VAL A 186 -10.22 3.23 -2.38
N THR A 187 -11.12 2.29 -2.55
CA THR A 187 -10.84 0.85 -2.56
C THR A 187 -11.62 0.15 -3.66
N MET A 188 -11.39 -1.14 -3.87
CA MET A 188 -12.37 -1.97 -4.55
C MET A 188 -13.67 -2.03 -3.74
N PRO A 189 -14.84 -2.13 -4.39
CA PRO A 189 -16.09 -2.48 -3.72
C PRO A 189 -16.05 -3.93 -3.20
N ASP A 190 -16.94 -4.28 -2.27
CA ASP A 190 -17.03 -5.62 -1.68
C ASP A 190 -17.71 -6.61 -2.66
N ILE A 191 -17.01 -6.90 -3.75
CA ILE A 191 -17.43 -7.83 -4.80
C ILE A 191 -16.26 -8.75 -5.18
N PRO A 192 -16.52 -9.96 -5.68
CA PRO A 192 -15.47 -10.76 -6.32
C PRO A 192 -14.82 -10.00 -7.47
N SER A 193 -13.50 -10.21 -7.67
CA SER A 193 -12.79 -9.58 -8.78
C SER A 193 -13.46 -9.90 -10.12
N PRO A 194 -13.85 -8.89 -10.90
CA PRO A 194 -14.50 -9.11 -12.18
C PRO A 194 -13.57 -9.78 -13.18
N HIS A 195 -14.12 -10.67 -14.02
CA HIS A 195 -13.37 -11.35 -15.07
C HIS A 195 -13.26 -10.53 -16.37
N HIS A 196 -14.14 -9.55 -16.58
CA HIS A 196 -14.11 -8.71 -17.77
C HIS A 196 -13.19 -7.49 -17.55
N PRO A 197 -12.29 -7.15 -18.53
CA PRO A 197 -11.30 -6.06 -18.38
C PRO A 197 -11.90 -4.72 -17.95
N GLN A 198 -13.00 -4.29 -18.58
CA GLN A 198 -13.65 -3.02 -18.29
C GLN A 198 -14.28 -3.01 -16.87
N LEU A 199 -14.84 -4.15 -16.44
CA LEU A 199 -15.39 -4.27 -15.09
C LEU A 199 -14.30 -4.31 -14.04
N LEU A 200 -13.17 -4.95 -14.32
CA LEU A 200 -12.02 -4.97 -13.42
C LEU A 200 -11.44 -3.55 -13.28
N GLU A 201 -11.25 -2.83 -14.39
CA GLU A 201 -10.76 -1.43 -14.34
C GLU A 201 -11.74 -0.49 -13.63
N TRP A 202 -13.05 -0.74 -13.74
CA TRP A 202 -14.06 0.00 -12.99
C TRP A 202 -13.98 -0.30 -11.48
N ALA A 203 -13.75 -1.56 -11.08
CA ALA A 203 -13.71 -1.98 -9.69
C ALA A 203 -12.47 -1.46 -8.96
N VAL A 204 -11.30 -1.51 -9.62
CA VAL A 204 -10.02 -1.04 -9.05
C VAL A 204 -10.03 0.49 -8.94
N PRO A 205 -9.40 1.10 -7.90
CA PRO A 205 -9.27 2.54 -7.79
C PRO A 205 -8.66 3.18 -9.04
N SER A 206 -9.45 3.96 -9.79
CA SER A 206 -8.98 4.70 -10.96
C SER A 206 -8.41 6.06 -10.57
N VAL A 207 -7.53 6.61 -11.42
CA VAL A 207 -6.96 7.96 -11.23
C VAL A 207 -8.08 9.00 -11.07
N ALA A 208 -9.16 8.90 -11.84
CA ALA A 208 -10.30 9.83 -11.76
C ALA A 208 -11.05 9.72 -10.41
N ARG A 209 -11.27 8.49 -9.89
CA ARG A 209 -11.90 8.29 -8.58
C ARG A 209 -11.03 8.81 -7.44
N ILE A 210 -9.72 8.57 -7.51
CA ILE A 210 -8.76 9.06 -6.52
C ILE A 210 -8.73 10.60 -6.56
N ARG A 211 -8.67 11.21 -7.76
CA ARG A 211 -8.66 12.65 -7.92
C ARG A 211 -9.94 13.30 -7.38
N ALA A 212 -11.09 12.77 -7.69
CA ALA A 212 -12.37 13.30 -7.18
C ALA A 212 -12.42 13.28 -5.64
N GLU A 213 -11.83 12.27 -5.02
CA GLU A 213 -11.78 12.18 -3.56
C GLU A 213 -10.74 13.15 -2.95
N ILE A 214 -9.60 13.39 -3.62
CA ILE A 214 -8.65 14.43 -3.25
C ILE A 214 -9.36 15.78 -3.25
N ASP A 215 -10.01 16.14 -4.38
CA ASP A 215 -10.70 17.42 -4.53
C ASP A 215 -11.81 17.62 -3.49
N ARG A 216 -12.56 16.54 -3.17
CA ARG A 216 -13.58 16.55 -2.11
C ARG A 216 -12.98 16.82 -0.74
N LEU A 217 -11.88 16.16 -0.38
CA LEU A 217 -11.26 16.30 0.93
C LEU A 217 -10.56 17.66 1.09
N VAL A 218 -9.94 18.16 0.03
CA VAL A 218 -9.29 19.49 0.06
C VAL A 218 -10.32 20.62 0.13
N GLY A 219 -11.55 20.38 -0.32
CA GLY A 219 -12.66 21.35 -0.26
C GLY A 219 -13.34 21.50 1.11
N PHE A 220 -12.98 20.65 2.12
CA PHE A 220 -13.42 20.84 3.51
C PHE A 220 -12.66 21.99 4.17
#